data_fb8dc91cb5fd46826374c70b537e162d
#
_entry.id   fb8dc91cb5fd46826374c70b537e162d
#
_cell.length_a   1.000
_cell.length_b   1.000
_cell.length_c   1.000
_cell.angle_alpha   90.00
_cell.angle_beta   90.00
_cell.angle_gamma   90.00
#
_symmetry.space_group_name_H-M   'P 1'
#
loop_
_entity.id
_entity.type
_entity.pdbx_description
1 polymer ?
#
loop_
_entity_poly.entity_id
_entity_poly.type
_entity_poly.pdbx_seq_one_letter_code
_entity_poly.pdbx_strand_id
1 'polypeptide(L)'
;MEHIYLDNAATTPIAPEVIETMTTQMAQDFGNASSTHFFGRQAHTVLDTSRHILAQSINAKDNDIILTSGATESNNMAILQTAQKRANEGKRIITTAIEHHSVLKPMAYLESQGFDVVYLPVNAQGVIELADLKAALTPETILVTIMMGNNEIGSHMPIHEIGQLVHESNAWFHTDATQAYGLLDIDVQEDQIDMLSVSAHKINGPKQIGFLYVNDAIHLPSFLMGGEQEKKRRAGTENIPAVAGFAKAVELLTPAVKAEHRARYAGFKQQVLETLQANGINFEVNGAGSDDMVGHVLNMWVKGVSTYVLQMNLDLAGFAISGGSACTAGDLEPSHVLIAMYGENSPRVAESIRISFGVETTEADVTAFCAALTKIVQKNLAKQAGKA
;
A
#
# COMPACT_ATOMS: atom_id res chain seq x y z
N MET A 1 -1.78 -27.85 13.85
CA MET A 1 -2.90 -26.97 13.50
C MET A 1 -2.45 -26.26 12.23
N GLU A 2 -3.23 -26.25 11.20
CA GLU A 2 -2.93 -25.51 9.98
C GLU A 2 -3.12 -24.02 10.29
N HIS A 3 -2.16 -23.17 9.90
CA HIS A 3 -2.23 -21.73 10.17
C HIS A 3 -2.88 -21.04 8.98
N ILE A 4 -3.86 -20.18 9.27
CA ILE A 4 -4.60 -19.38 8.27
C ILE A 4 -4.06 -17.94 8.28
N TYR A 5 -3.58 -17.47 7.11
CA TYR A 5 -2.98 -16.16 6.96
C TYR A 5 -3.99 -15.14 6.45
N LEU A 6 -4.36 -14.20 7.31
CA LEU A 6 -5.32 -13.12 7.04
C LEU A 6 -4.68 -11.73 7.27
N ASP A 7 -3.37 -11.59 6.98
CA ASP A 7 -2.62 -10.32 7.08
C ASP A 7 -1.92 -9.94 5.75
N ASN A 8 -2.62 -10.15 4.64
CA ASN A 8 -2.06 -9.90 3.29
C ASN A 8 -1.77 -8.42 3.02
N ALA A 9 -2.40 -7.48 3.71
CA ALA A 9 -2.05 -6.07 3.64
C ALA A 9 -0.66 -5.75 4.24
N ALA A 10 -0.11 -6.60 5.13
CA ALA A 10 1.26 -6.47 5.64
C ALA A 10 2.28 -6.98 4.62
N THR A 11 2.07 -8.17 4.07
CA THR A 11 2.86 -8.79 2.98
C THR A 11 2.09 -9.97 2.43
N THR A 12 2.38 -10.39 1.19
CA THR A 12 1.76 -11.58 0.60
C THR A 12 2.79 -12.71 0.44
N PRO A 13 2.38 -14.00 0.40
CA PRO A 13 3.21 -15.09 -0.08
C PRO A 13 3.66 -14.82 -1.53
N ILE A 14 4.85 -15.26 -1.89
CA ILE A 14 5.32 -15.17 -3.29
C ILE A 14 4.62 -16.26 -4.10
N ALA A 15 4.08 -15.89 -5.27
CA ALA A 15 3.42 -16.86 -6.15
C ALA A 15 4.42 -17.94 -6.67
N PRO A 16 4.00 -19.21 -6.82
CA PRO A 16 4.88 -20.27 -7.30
C PRO A 16 5.56 -19.95 -8.63
N GLU A 17 4.84 -19.36 -9.58
CA GLU A 17 5.36 -18.97 -10.89
C GLU A 17 6.41 -17.86 -10.80
N VAL A 18 6.27 -16.98 -9.81
CA VAL A 18 7.27 -15.94 -9.49
C VAL A 18 8.54 -16.56 -8.94
N ILE A 19 8.42 -17.54 -8.03
CA ILE A 19 9.57 -18.28 -7.47
C ILE A 19 10.32 -19.01 -8.58
N GLU A 20 9.60 -19.70 -9.48
CA GLU A 20 10.18 -20.40 -10.64
C GLU A 20 10.93 -19.41 -11.55
N THR A 21 10.31 -18.30 -11.90
CA THR A 21 10.93 -17.25 -12.71
C THR A 21 12.20 -16.75 -12.06
N MET A 22 12.18 -16.38 -10.78
CA MET A 22 13.35 -15.89 -10.06
C MET A 22 14.47 -16.93 -10.01
N THR A 23 14.15 -18.18 -9.73
CA THR A 23 15.12 -19.29 -9.65
C THR A 23 15.81 -19.50 -11.00
N THR A 24 15.05 -19.45 -12.10
CA THR A 24 15.57 -19.53 -13.45
C THR A 24 16.53 -18.39 -13.74
N GLN A 25 16.15 -17.15 -13.42
CA GLN A 25 17.01 -15.99 -13.63
C GLN A 25 18.30 -16.04 -12.80
N MET A 26 18.22 -16.48 -11.54
CA MET A 26 19.39 -16.65 -10.67
C MET A 26 20.41 -17.64 -11.25
N ALA A 27 19.93 -18.70 -11.94
CA ALA A 27 20.78 -19.72 -12.53
C ALA A 27 21.36 -19.33 -13.91
N GLN A 28 20.59 -18.61 -14.74
CA GLN A 28 20.91 -18.39 -16.15
C GLN A 28 21.41 -16.97 -16.45
N ASP A 29 20.85 -15.93 -15.84
CA ASP A 29 21.07 -14.53 -16.18
C ASP A 29 21.79 -13.75 -15.08
N PHE A 30 22.86 -14.32 -14.54
CA PHE A 30 23.68 -13.76 -13.47
C PHE A 30 24.53 -12.55 -13.89
N GLY A 31 24.52 -12.18 -15.17
CA GLY A 31 25.34 -11.09 -15.70
C GLY A 31 24.94 -9.73 -15.14
N ASN A 32 25.92 -8.81 -15.10
CA ASN A 32 25.65 -7.41 -14.81
C ASN A 32 25.08 -6.72 -16.06
N ALA A 33 23.88 -6.15 -15.97
CA ALA A 33 23.19 -5.53 -17.11
C ALA A 33 23.97 -4.34 -17.75
N SER A 34 24.90 -3.75 -17.01
CA SER A 34 25.79 -2.70 -17.54
C SER A 34 26.97 -3.23 -18.36
N SER A 35 27.22 -4.55 -18.41
CA SER A 35 28.33 -5.16 -19.13
C SER A 35 28.03 -5.33 -20.61
N THR A 36 29.03 -5.07 -21.47
CA THR A 36 28.90 -5.15 -22.94
C THR A 36 29.00 -6.57 -23.51
N HIS A 37 29.48 -7.55 -22.73
CA HIS A 37 29.63 -8.94 -23.15
C HIS A 37 28.30 -9.70 -23.14
N PHE A 38 28.29 -10.93 -23.65
CA PHE A 38 27.10 -11.76 -23.82
C PHE A 38 26.22 -11.86 -22.57
N PHE A 39 26.76 -12.22 -21.42
CA PHE A 39 26.00 -12.34 -20.17
C PHE A 39 25.38 -11.01 -19.70
N GLY A 40 26.09 -9.89 -19.92
CA GLY A 40 25.54 -8.57 -19.60
C GLY A 40 24.35 -8.20 -20.49
N ARG A 41 24.46 -8.50 -21.79
CA ARG A 41 23.36 -8.24 -22.72
C ARG A 41 22.13 -9.11 -22.44
N GLN A 42 22.29 -10.38 -22.00
CA GLN A 42 21.16 -11.21 -21.56
C GLN A 42 20.46 -10.58 -20.36
N ALA A 43 21.20 -10.25 -19.31
CA ALA A 43 20.65 -9.59 -18.13
C ALA A 43 19.97 -8.25 -18.48
N HIS A 44 20.56 -7.47 -19.40
CA HIS A 44 19.94 -6.22 -19.88
C HIS A 44 18.63 -6.46 -20.60
N THR A 45 18.54 -7.50 -21.43
CA THR A 45 17.27 -7.89 -22.12
C THR A 45 16.18 -8.23 -21.09
N VAL A 46 16.51 -8.99 -20.04
CA VAL A 46 15.55 -9.31 -18.97
C VAL A 46 15.07 -8.06 -18.28
N LEU A 47 16.01 -7.14 -17.96
CA LEU A 47 15.71 -5.87 -17.32
C LEU A 47 14.75 -5.02 -18.16
N ASP A 48 15.04 -4.85 -19.46
CA ASP A 48 14.21 -4.05 -20.36
C ASP A 48 12.82 -4.67 -20.58
N THR A 49 12.75 -5.98 -20.78
CA THR A 49 11.46 -6.68 -20.93
C THR A 49 10.61 -6.53 -19.67
N SER A 50 11.22 -6.72 -18.50
CA SER A 50 10.52 -6.57 -17.22
C SER A 50 10.03 -5.13 -17.02
N ARG A 51 10.86 -4.14 -17.31
CA ARG A 51 10.51 -2.71 -17.24
C ARG A 51 9.33 -2.39 -18.14
N HIS A 52 9.31 -2.93 -19.36
CA HIS A 52 8.21 -2.77 -20.30
C HIS A 52 6.89 -3.30 -19.73
N ILE A 53 6.88 -4.50 -19.14
CA ILE A 53 5.69 -5.09 -18.50
C ILE A 53 5.19 -4.19 -17.36
N LEU A 54 6.10 -3.69 -16.50
CA LEU A 54 5.74 -2.80 -15.41
C LEU A 54 5.15 -1.48 -15.92
N ALA A 55 5.74 -0.88 -16.94
CA ALA A 55 5.26 0.36 -17.55
C ALA A 55 3.86 0.20 -18.17
N GLN A 56 3.67 -0.87 -18.95
CA GLN A 56 2.38 -1.17 -19.59
C GLN A 56 1.25 -1.38 -18.57
N SER A 57 1.56 -1.90 -17.39
CA SER A 57 0.56 -2.18 -16.34
C SER A 57 -0.14 -0.94 -15.77
N ILE A 58 0.40 0.25 -16.04
CA ILE A 58 -0.11 1.56 -15.58
C ILE A 58 -0.25 2.57 -16.73
N ASN A 59 -0.20 2.14 -17.99
CA ASN A 59 -0.20 2.99 -19.19
C ASN A 59 0.92 4.05 -19.21
N ALA A 60 2.14 3.65 -18.80
CA ALA A 60 3.35 4.49 -18.80
C ALA A 60 4.32 4.07 -19.91
N LYS A 61 5.35 4.91 -20.16
CA LYS A 61 6.50 4.58 -21.00
C LYS A 61 7.56 3.85 -20.17
N ASP A 62 8.34 2.98 -20.79
CA ASP A 62 9.43 2.23 -20.12
C ASP A 62 10.42 3.17 -19.42
N ASN A 63 10.69 4.33 -20.01
CA ASN A 63 11.61 5.32 -19.46
C ASN A 63 11.09 6.02 -18.20
N ASP A 64 9.82 5.96 -17.93
CA ASP A 64 9.16 6.61 -16.79
C ASP A 64 9.28 5.75 -15.52
N ILE A 65 9.68 4.48 -15.66
CA ILE A 65 9.87 3.55 -14.54
C ILE A 65 11.28 3.66 -13.97
N ILE A 66 11.39 3.84 -12.67
CA ILE A 66 12.64 3.76 -11.90
C ILE A 66 12.51 2.59 -10.93
N LEU A 67 13.35 1.59 -11.07
CA LEU A 67 13.36 0.45 -10.15
C LEU A 67 13.94 0.85 -8.79
N THR A 68 13.27 0.45 -7.73
CA THR A 68 13.61 0.76 -6.34
C THR A 68 13.60 -0.50 -5.49
N SER A 69 14.00 -0.40 -4.22
CA SER A 69 13.89 -1.50 -3.26
C SER A 69 12.46 -1.71 -2.72
N GLY A 70 11.50 -0.91 -3.14
CA GLY A 70 10.10 -0.97 -2.70
C GLY A 70 9.50 0.41 -2.49
N ALA A 71 8.22 0.46 -2.11
CA ALA A 71 7.47 1.70 -1.97
C ALA A 71 8.09 2.69 -0.96
N THR A 72 8.76 2.21 0.09
CA THR A 72 9.43 3.11 1.03
C THR A 72 10.52 3.93 0.35
N GLU A 73 11.37 3.33 -0.48
CA GLU A 73 12.37 4.07 -1.27
C GLU A 73 11.69 4.98 -2.30
N SER A 74 10.66 4.47 -2.99
CA SER A 74 9.90 5.23 -4.00
C SER A 74 9.26 6.48 -3.40
N ASN A 75 8.55 6.36 -2.28
CA ASN A 75 7.92 7.49 -1.58
C ASN A 75 8.96 8.52 -1.11
N ASN A 76 10.05 8.06 -0.48
CA ASN A 76 11.14 8.95 -0.07
C ASN A 76 11.77 9.69 -1.27
N MET A 77 11.99 8.97 -2.37
CA MET A 77 12.55 9.56 -3.59
C MET A 77 11.59 10.61 -4.17
N ALA A 78 10.31 10.30 -4.34
CA ALA A 78 9.30 11.22 -4.86
C ALA A 78 9.21 12.49 -4.00
N ILE A 79 9.13 12.34 -2.68
CA ILE A 79 8.91 13.45 -1.75
C ILE A 79 10.17 14.30 -1.58
N LEU A 80 11.29 13.67 -1.18
CA LEU A 80 12.50 14.41 -0.83
C LEU A 80 13.18 15.04 -2.06
N GLN A 81 13.16 14.35 -3.20
CA GLN A 81 13.77 14.90 -4.41
C GLN A 81 12.91 16.00 -5.05
N THR A 82 11.58 15.92 -4.92
CA THR A 82 10.68 17.03 -5.31
C THR A 82 10.94 18.25 -4.43
N ALA A 83 10.99 18.07 -3.12
CA ALA A 83 11.29 19.16 -2.18
C ALA A 83 12.66 19.82 -2.49
N GLN A 84 13.70 19.00 -2.72
CA GLN A 84 15.02 19.50 -3.09
C GLN A 84 15.00 20.27 -4.42
N LYS A 85 14.34 19.72 -5.44
CA LYS A 85 14.29 20.27 -6.80
C LYS A 85 13.54 21.58 -6.87
N ARG A 86 12.42 21.69 -6.12
CA ARG A 86 11.47 22.78 -6.25
C ARG A 86 11.48 23.77 -5.08
N ALA A 87 12.46 23.67 -4.17
CA ALA A 87 12.54 24.55 -2.98
C ALA A 87 12.57 26.06 -3.29
N ASN A 88 12.97 26.44 -4.51
CA ASN A 88 12.97 27.83 -4.97
C ASN A 88 11.65 28.27 -5.61
N GLU A 89 10.73 27.33 -5.91
CA GLU A 89 9.42 27.59 -6.51
C GLU A 89 8.35 27.74 -5.44
N GLY A 90 8.54 27.05 -4.29
CA GLY A 90 7.65 27.08 -3.15
C GLY A 90 8.09 26.13 -2.06
N LYS A 91 7.41 26.15 -0.93
CA LYS A 91 7.69 25.27 0.21
C LYS A 91 6.48 24.53 0.75
N ARG A 92 5.31 24.70 0.14
CA ARG A 92 4.12 24.00 0.59
C ARG A 92 4.02 22.62 -0.03
N ILE A 93 3.76 21.63 0.84
CA ILE A 93 3.49 20.24 0.46
C ILE A 93 2.16 19.83 1.12
N ILE A 94 1.29 19.18 0.37
CA ILE A 94 -0.01 18.72 0.86
C ILE A 94 -0.01 17.19 0.89
N THR A 95 -0.47 16.63 1.99
CA THR A 95 -0.61 15.19 2.20
C THR A 95 -1.85 14.89 3.05
N THR A 96 -2.08 13.62 3.43
CA THR A 96 -3.16 13.27 4.35
C THR A 96 -2.63 12.80 5.72
N ALA A 97 -3.47 12.85 6.74
CA ALA A 97 -3.13 12.36 8.07
C ALA A 97 -3.08 10.82 8.16
N ILE A 98 -3.54 10.10 7.12
CA ILE A 98 -3.67 8.64 7.12
C ILE A 98 -2.66 7.94 6.20
N GLU A 99 -1.64 8.63 5.75
CA GLU A 99 -0.59 8.09 4.89
C GLU A 99 0.23 7.00 5.59
N HIS A 100 0.89 6.15 4.79
CA HIS A 100 1.88 5.23 5.32
C HIS A 100 3.07 5.98 5.94
N HIS A 101 3.74 5.39 6.94
CA HIS A 101 4.90 6.02 7.60
C HIS A 101 6.04 6.39 6.64
N SER A 102 6.18 5.71 5.50
CA SER A 102 7.16 6.09 4.46
C SER A 102 6.85 7.41 3.75
N VAL A 103 5.64 7.96 3.96
CA VAL A 103 5.23 9.31 3.56
C VAL A 103 5.28 10.25 4.77
N LEU A 104 4.66 9.89 5.90
CA LEU A 104 4.58 10.77 7.08
C LEU A 104 5.95 11.12 7.67
N LYS A 105 6.92 10.17 7.69
CA LYS A 105 8.26 10.44 8.23
C LYS A 105 9.06 11.43 7.38
N PRO A 106 9.11 11.30 6.02
CA PRO A 106 9.65 12.36 5.16
C PRO A 106 8.94 13.71 5.32
N MET A 107 7.62 13.75 5.53
CA MET A 107 6.89 14.99 5.79
C MET A 107 7.38 15.67 7.08
N ALA A 108 7.44 14.95 8.18
CA ALA A 108 7.95 15.46 9.45
C ALA A 108 9.42 15.93 9.34
N TYR A 109 10.25 15.24 8.54
CA TYR A 109 11.60 15.69 8.25
C TYR A 109 11.59 17.03 7.49
N LEU A 110 10.77 17.18 6.44
CA LEU A 110 10.68 18.41 5.66
C LEU A 110 10.13 19.59 6.49
N GLU A 111 9.18 19.36 7.40
CA GLU A 111 8.75 20.38 8.37
C GLU A 111 9.95 20.89 9.19
N SER A 112 10.82 19.99 9.66
CA SER A 112 12.04 20.37 10.39
C SER A 112 13.04 21.17 9.54
N GLN A 113 12.93 21.07 8.20
CA GLN A 113 13.73 21.83 7.22
C GLN A 113 13.04 23.14 6.79
N GLY A 114 11.90 23.48 7.37
CA GLY A 114 11.17 24.73 7.12
C GLY A 114 10.25 24.68 5.90
N PHE A 115 9.79 23.49 5.48
CA PHE A 115 8.67 23.35 4.56
C PHE A 115 7.34 23.48 5.31
N ASP A 116 6.33 23.99 4.62
CA ASP A 116 4.95 24.12 5.08
C ASP A 116 4.17 22.86 4.66
N VAL A 117 4.04 21.89 5.57
CA VAL A 117 3.32 20.65 5.30
C VAL A 117 1.89 20.74 5.81
N VAL A 118 0.94 20.55 4.90
CA VAL A 118 -0.50 20.54 5.19
C VAL A 118 -1.00 19.11 5.19
N TYR A 119 -1.51 18.65 6.34
CA TYR A 119 -2.14 17.35 6.49
C TYR A 119 -3.65 17.50 6.36
N LEU A 120 -4.21 17.08 5.22
CA LEU A 120 -5.65 17.10 5.00
C LEU A 120 -6.36 16.13 5.95
N PRO A 121 -7.47 16.55 6.57
CA PRO A 121 -8.32 15.63 7.32
C PRO A 121 -9.01 14.64 6.37
N VAL A 122 -9.50 13.55 6.93
CA VAL A 122 -10.35 12.59 6.23
C VAL A 122 -11.70 12.47 6.94
N ASN A 123 -12.72 12.13 6.19
CA ASN A 123 -14.07 11.87 6.72
C ASN A 123 -14.16 10.48 7.40
N ALA A 124 -15.35 10.11 7.88
CA ALA A 124 -15.58 8.82 8.54
C ALA A 124 -15.39 7.61 7.61
N GLN A 125 -15.34 7.80 6.30
CA GLN A 125 -15.03 6.80 5.29
C GLN A 125 -13.51 6.69 5.04
N GLY A 126 -12.69 7.58 5.65
CA GLY A 126 -11.25 7.62 5.42
C GLY A 126 -10.88 8.24 4.06
N VAL A 127 -11.70 9.15 3.55
CA VAL A 127 -11.52 9.84 2.26
C VAL A 127 -11.44 11.35 2.50
N ILE A 128 -10.58 12.05 1.74
CA ILE A 128 -10.51 13.52 1.81
C ILE A 128 -11.74 14.16 1.15
N GLU A 129 -12.06 15.37 1.58
CA GLU A 129 -12.98 16.23 0.83
C GLU A 129 -12.20 17.05 -0.22
N LEU A 130 -12.62 17.00 -1.49
CA LEU A 130 -11.94 17.74 -2.57
C LEU A 130 -11.94 19.27 -2.31
N ALA A 131 -12.93 19.77 -1.58
CA ALA A 131 -12.99 21.16 -1.18
C ALA A 131 -11.83 21.55 -0.24
N ASP A 132 -11.41 20.64 0.66
CA ASP A 132 -10.27 20.87 1.56
C ASP A 132 -8.97 20.90 0.77
N LEU A 133 -8.78 19.97 -0.17
CA LEU A 133 -7.63 19.99 -1.07
C LEU A 133 -7.59 21.31 -1.87
N LYS A 134 -8.70 21.72 -2.46
CA LYS A 134 -8.80 22.98 -3.21
C LYS A 134 -8.45 24.19 -2.37
N ALA A 135 -8.90 24.24 -1.12
CA ALA A 135 -8.62 25.33 -0.20
C ALA A 135 -7.13 25.35 0.26
N ALA A 136 -6.49 24.19 0.31
CA ALA A 136 -5.08 24.06 0.71
C ALA A 136 -4.10 24.41 -0.42
N LEU A 137 -4.50 24.27 -1.69
CA LEU A 137 -3.66 24.59 -2.84
C LEU A 137 -3.38 26.10 -2.92
N THR A 138 -2.10 26.45 -3.07
CA THR A 138 -1.61 27.83 -3.24
C THR A 138 -0.54 27.88 -4.34
N PRO A 139 -0.17 29.07 -4.83
CA PRO A 139 0.94 29.19 -5.78
C PRO A 139 2.29 28.64 -5.27
N GLU A 140 2.47 28.53 -3.95
CA GLU A 140 3.68 27.97 -3.32
C GLU A 140 3.61 26.46 -3.12
N THR A 141 2.51 25.80 -3.49
CA THR A 141 2.39 24.34 -3.43
C THR A 141 3.23 23.69 -4.51
N ILE A 142 4.19 22.87 -4.10
CA ILE A 142 5.13 22.19 -5.01
C ILE A 142 4.81 20.71 -5.19
N LEU A 143 4.12 20.10 -4.22
CA LEU A 143 3.79 18.68 -4.22
C LEU A 143 2.46 18.43 -3.50
N VAL A 144 1.63 17.60 -4.08
CA VAL A 144 0.53 16.92 -3.42
C VAL A 144 0.84 15.43 -3.41
N THR A 145 0.81 14.79 -2.25
CA THR A 145 1.04 13.34 -2.12
C THR A 145 -0.08 12.73 -1.30
N ILE A 146 -0.89 11.91 -1.94
CA ILE A 146 -2.08 11.29 -1.36
C ILE A 146 -2.12 9.84 -1.81
N MET A 147 -2.17 8.90 -0.85
CA MET A 147 -2.22 7.48 -1.16
C MET A 147 -3.48 7.10 -1.95
N MET A 148 -3.35 6.16 -2.88
CA MET A 148 -4.48 5.67 -3.65
C MET A 148 -5.41 4.78 -2.82
N GLY A 149 -4.82 3.92 -1.99
CA GLY A 149 -5.56 2.99 -1.13
C GLY A 149 -4.93 2.86 0.24
N ASN A 150 -5.74 2.91 1.30
CA ASN A 150 -5.24 2.84 2.67
C ASN A 150 -5.04 1.38 3.13
N ASN A 151 -3.87 1.11 3.71
CA ASN A 151 -3.46 -0.22 4.16
C ASN A 151 -4.12 -0.68 5.47
N GLU A 152 -4.77 0.21 6.22
CA GLU A 152 -5.40 -0.14 7.49
C GLU A 152 -6.91 -0.29 7.40
N ILE A 153 -7.57 0.63 6.71
CA ILE A 153 -9.04 0.67 6.62
C ILE A 153 -9.56 0.32 5.22
N GLY A 154 -8.67 0.23 4.21
CA GLY A 154 -9.03 -0.11 2.84
C GLY A 154 -9.76 0.99 2.08
N SER A 155 -9.81 2.23 2.56
CA SER A 155 -10.41 3.34 1.80
C SER A 155 -9.67 3.58 0.49
N HIS A 156 -10.40 4.02 -0.53
CA HIS A 156 -9.87 4.42 -1.84
C HIS A 156 -10.10 5.91 -2.05
N MET A 157 -9.07 6.64 -2.46
CA MET A 157 -9.14 8.07 -2.73
C MET A 157 -9.63 8.34 -4.16
N PRO A 158 -10.35 9.44 -4.42
CA PRO A 158 -10.79 9.85 -5.76
C PRO A 158 -9.61 10.41 -6.57
N ILE A 159 -8.71 9.51 -7.02
CA ILE A 159 -7.41 9.87 -7.61
C ILE A 159 -7.57 10.71 -8.88
N HIS A 160 -8.53 10.36 -9.72
CA HIS A 160 -8.80 11.10 -10.95
C HIS A 160 -9.16 12.57 -10.67
N GLU A 161 -10.09 12.80 -9.76
CA GLU A 161 -10.53 14.16 -9.38
C GLU A 161 -9.41 14.92 -8.65
N ILE A 162 -8.61 14.22 -7.85
CA ILE A 162 -7.42 14.80 -7.20
C ILE A 162 -6.42 15.24 -8.26
N GLY A 163 -6.09 14.38 -9.24
CA GLY A 163 -5.18 14.68 -10.33
C GLY A 163 -5.63 15.90 -11.13
N GLN A 164 -6.91 15.95 -11.53
CA GLN A 164 -7.48 17.10 -12.22
C GLN A 164 -7.32 18.39 -11.42
N LEU A 165 -7.66 18.35 -10.13
CA LEU A 165 -7.59 19.52 -9.25
C LEU A 165 -6.15 20.00 -9.02
N VAL A 166 -5.21 19.08 -8.84
CA VAL A 166 -3.78 19.42 -8.65
C VAL A 166 -3.22 20.07 -9.90
N HIS A 167 -3.59 19.61 -11.10
CA HIS A 167 -3.12 20.16 -12.37
C HIS A 167 -3.76 21.52 -12.74
N GLU A 168 -4.77 22.01 -11.99
CA GLU A 168 -5.16 23.43 -12.02
C GLU A 168 -4.10 24.35 -11.37
N SER A 169 -3.09 23.77 -10.69
CA SER A 169 -1.98 24.46 -10.02
C SER A 169 -0.63 24.10 -10.63
N ASN A 170 0.46 24.61 -10.04
CA ASN A 170 1.82 24.23 -10.42
C ASN A 170 2.36 23.01 -9.64
N ALA A 171 1.60 22.43 -8.71
CA ALA A 171 2.04 21.33 -7.91
C ALA A 171 2.19 20.04 -8.73
N TRP A 172 3.16 19.19 -8.37
CA TRP A 172 3.20 17.81 -8.87
C TRP A 172 2.32 16.90 -8.03
N PHE A 173 1.73 15.89 -8.65
CA PHE A 173 0.91 14.89 -7.99
C PHE A 173 1.63 13.55 -7.85
N HIS A 174 1.84 13.11 -6.61
CA HIS A 174 2.35 11.79 -6.26
C HIS A 174 1.27 10.98 -5.55
N THR A 175 1.20 9.68 -5.84
CA THR A 175 0.34 8.74 -5.10
C THR A 175 1.10 7.48 -4.69
N ASP A 176 0.92 7.05 -3.43
CA ASP A 176 1.31 5.71 -3.00
C ASP A 176 0.21 4.72 -3.40
N ALA A 177 0.46 3.95 -4.45
CA ALA A 177 -0.46 2.95 -4.97
C ALA A 177 -0.22 1.54 -4.44
N THR A 178 0.61 1.39 -3.41
CA THR A 178 1.07 0.09 -2.89
C THR A 178 -0.06 -0.88 -2.55
N GLN A 179 -1.18 -0.40 -2.04
CA GLN A 179 -2.34 -1.25 -1.70
C GLN A 179 -3.35 -1.39 -2.84
N ALA A 180 -3.34 -0.47 -3.80
CA ALA A 180 -4.27 -0.45 -4.92
C ALA A 180 -3.73 -1.22 -6.14
N TYR A 181 -2.41 -1.17 -6.37
CA TYR A 181 -1.75 -1.83 -7.48
C TYR A 181 -1.97 -3.35 -7.43
N GLY A 182 -2.38 -3.90 -8.55
CA GLY A 182 -2.75 -5.33 -8.66
C GLY A 182 -4.21 -5.65 -8.33
N LEU A 183 -4.97 -4.67 -7.80
CA LEU A 183 -6.41 -4.81 -7.57
C LEU A 183 -7.23 -3.84 -8.42
N LEU A 184 -6.77 -2.58 -8.53
CA LEU A 184 -7.40 -1.57 -9.36
C LEU A 184 -6.72 -1.47 -10.72
N ASP A 185 -7.46 -0.99 -11.70
CA ASP A 185 -6.89 -0.58 -12.98
C ASP A 185 -6.39 0.86 -12.83
N ILE A 186 -5.12 1.07 -13.14
CA ILE A 186 -4.44 2.36 -12.98
C ILE A 186 -3.99 2.84 -14.35
N ASP A 187 -4.40 4.04 -14.72
CA ASP A 187 -3.94 4.73 -15.91
C ASP A 187 -3.35 6.09 -15.49
N VAL A 188 -2.01 6.17 -15.46
CA VAL A 188 -1.33 7.39 -14.98
C VAL A 188 -1.56 8.61 -15.88
N GLN A 189 -1.98 8.40 -17.14
CA GLN A 189 -2.29 9.48 -18.07
C GLN A 189 -3.70 10.01 -17.83
N GLU A 190 -4.69 9.11 -17.72
CA GLU A 190 -6.09 9.46 -17.47
C GLU A 190 -6.23 10.12 -16.10
N ASP A 191 -5.58 9.55 -15.07
CA ASP A 191 -5.63 10.04 -13.69
C ASP A 191 -4.69 11.23 -13.43
N GLN A 192 -3.97 11.69 -14.45
CA GLN A 192 -3.03 12.81 -14.36
C GLN A 192 -2.04 12.68 -13.19
N ILE A 193 -1.47 11.49 -13.05
CA ILE A 193 -0.49 11.19 -12.00
C ILE A 193 0.91 11.55 -12.52
N ASP A 194 1.65 12.36 -11.77
CA ASP A 194 3.03 12.71 -12.09
C ASP A 194 4.05 11.69 -11.55
N MET A 195 3.76 11.13 -10.38
CA MET A 195 4.60 10.12 -9.73
C MET A 195 3.73 9.08 -9.02
N LEU A 196 4.16 7.81 -9.07
CA LEU A 196 3.41 6.72 -8.44
C LEU A 196 4.37 5.68 -7.85
N SER A 197 4.15 5.30 -6.61
CA SER A 197 4.96 4.32 -5.88
C SER A 197 4.28 2.96 -5.76
N VAL A 198 5.04 1.88 -6.01
CA VAL A 198 4.57 0.50 -5.96
C VAL A 198 5.59 -0.41 -5.28
N SER A 199 5.12 -1.48 -4.63
CA SER A 199 5.96 -2.55 -4.08
C SER A 199 5.44 -3.92 -4.47
N ALA A 200 6.34 -4.78 -4.97
CA ALA A 200 5.99 -6.10 -5.51
C ALA A 200 5.41 -7.05 -4.47
N HIS A 201 5.86 -6.97 -3.21
CA HIS A 201 5.45 -7.91 -2.16
C HIS A 201 3.98 -7.78 -1.72
N LYS A 202 3.24 -6.83 -2.25
CA LYS A 202 1.78 -6.70 -2.00
C LYS A 202 0.94 -7.39 -3.07
N ILE A 203 1.58 -7.84 -4.14
CA ILE A 203 0.93 -8.51 -5.28
C ILE A 203 1.51 -9.90 -5.55
N ASN A 204 1.89 -10.62 -4.51
CA ASN A 204 2.52 -11.95 -4.60
C ASN A 204 3.86 -11.97 -5.34
N GLY A 205 4.51 -10.81 -5.44
CA GLY A 205 5.86 -10.62 -5.95
C GLY A 205 6.94 -10.69 -4.85
N PRO A 206 8.22 -10.55 -5.22
CA PRO A 206 9.33 -10.62 -4.27
C PRO A 206 9.40 -9.37 -3.38
N LYS A 207 9.98 -9.56 -2.18
CA LYS A 207 10.38 -8.46 -1.30
C LYS A 207 11.60 -7.73 -1.86
N GLN A 208 11.85 -6.52 -1.36
CA GLN A 208 13.02 -5.70 -1.73
C GLN A 208 13.07 -5.32 -3.23
N ILE A 209 11.92 -5.21 -3.87
CA ILE A 209 11.76 -4.64 -5.21
C ILE A 209 10.43 -3.88 -5.30
N GLY A 210 10.48 -2.75 -6.00
CA GLY A 210 9.36 -1.90 -6.35
C GLY A 210 9.73 -1.01 -7.52
N PHE A 211 8.87 -0.07 -7.84
CA PHE A 211 9.21 1.00 -8.76
C PHE A 211 8.62 2.33 -8.32
N LEU A 212 9.24 3.40 -8.77
CA LEU A 212 8.69 4.74 -8.86
C LEU A 212 8.43 5.05 -10.33
N TYR A 213 7.17 5.31 -10.68
CA TYR A 213 6.83 5.98 -11.93
C TYR A 213 7.09 7.47 -11.77
N VAL A 214 7.70 8.07 -12.77
CA VAL A 214 7.93 9.52 -12.85
C VAL A 214 7.65 9.95 -14.28
N ASN A 215 6.68 10.85 -14.47
CA ASN A 215 6.35 11.43 -15.76
C ASN A 215 7.60 11.99 -16.46
N ASP A 216 7.75 11.76 -17.76
CA ASP A 216 8.94 12.10 -18.54
C ASP A 216 9.28 13.61 -18.56
N ALA A 217 8.32 14.47 -18.28
CA ALA A 217 8.54 15.91 -18.11
C ALA A 217 9.25 16.26 -16.79
N ILE A 218 9.28 15.33 -15.82
CA ILE A 218 9.84 15.54 -14.49
C ILE A 218 11.24 14.93 -14.39
N HIS A 219 12.20 15.76 -14.02
CA HIS A 219 13.59 15.34 -13.81
C HIS A 219 13.96 15.48 -12.34
N LEU A 220 13.81 14.40 -11.57
CA LEU A 220 14.25 14.35 -10.17
C LEU A 220 15.79 14.22 -10.08
N PRO A 221 16.43 14.85 -9.08
CA PRO A 221 17.82 14.54 -8.74
C PRO A 221 18.00 13.07 -8.37
N SER A 222 19.23 12.53 -8.48
CA SER A 222 19.50 11.16 -8.05
C SER A 222 19.34 11.02 -6.53
N PHE A 223 18.54 10.05 -6.10
CA PHE A 223 18.34 9.77 -4.67
C PHE A 223 19.52 8.97 -4.08
N LEU A 224 19.93 7.91 -4.77
CA LEU A 224 21.14 7.14 -4.43
C LEU A 224 22.26 7.50 -5.40
N MET A 225 23.32 8.08 -4.86
CA MET A 225 24.47 8.50 -5.66
C MET A 225 25.44 7.33 -5.87
N GLY A 226 25.96 7.17 -7.10
CA GLY A 226 26.87 6.08 -7.45
C GLY A 226 27.06 5.91 -8.96
N GLY A 227 26.86 4.68 -9.47
CA GLY A 227 26.90 4.38 -10.89
C GLY A 227 25.76 4.99 -11.69
N GLU A 228 25.74 4.70 -12.99
CA GLU A 228 24.79 5.30 -13.93
C GLU A 228 23.50 4.47 -14.15
N GLN A 229 23.23 3.51 -13.24
CA GLN A 229 22.03 2.68 -13.31
C GLN A 229 20.75 3.53 -13.27
N GLU A 230 19.65 2.96 -13.73
CA GLU A 230 18.36 3.66 -13.85
C GLU A 230 18.53 5.05 -14.54
N LYS A 231 19.40 5.12 -15.54
CA LYS A 231 19.69 6.36 -16.30
C LYS A 231 20.15 7.52 -15.41
N LYS A 232 21.03 7.24 -14.45
CA LYS A 232 21.56 8.19 -13.45
C LYS A 232 20.52 8.70 -12.43
N ARG A 233 19.37 8.05 -12.35
CA ARG A 233 18.30 8.43 -11.40
C ARG A 233 18.40 7.67 -10.08
N ARG A 234 18.93 6.42 -10.13
CA ARG A 234 19.11 5.58 -8.94
C ARG A 234 20.26 4.60 -9.16
N ALA A 235 21.36 4.78 -8.45
CA ALA A 235 22.54 3.95 -8.56
C ALA A 235 22.40 2.60 -7.84
N GLY A 236 23.29 1.67 -8.18
CA GLY A 236 23.35 0.31 -7.60
C GLY A 236 23.03 -0.76 -8.63
N THR A 237 23.74 -1.88 -8.57
CA THR A 237 23.54 -3.01 -9.49
C THR A 237 22.11 -3.52 -9.43
N GLU A 238 21.49 -3.69 -10.58
CA GLU A 238 20.09 -4.10 -10.71
C GLU A 238 19.91 -5.57 -10.27
N ASN A 239 18.85 -5.83 -9.52
CA ASN A 239 18.48 -7.17 -9.07
C ASN A 239 17.63 -7.86 -10.14
N ILE A 240 18.29 -8.41 -11.16
CA ILE A 240 17.62 -9.01 -12.33
C ILE A 240 16.60 -10.09 -11.93
N PRO A 241 16.90 -11.06 -11.03
CA PRO A 241 15.90 -12.04 -10.61
C PRO A 241 14.67 -11.43 -9.95
N ALA A 242 14.85 -10.40 -9.10
CA ALA A 242 13.72 -9.78 -8.43
C ALA A 242 12.87 -8.93 -9.40
N VAL A 243 13.50 -8.25 -10.36
CA VAL A 243 12.77 -7.48 -11.39
C VAL A 243 11.95 -8.41 -12.27
N ALA A 244 12.53 -9.52 -12.74
CA ALA A 244 11.81 -10.54 -13.52
C ALA A 244 10.65 -11.17 -12.71
N GLY A 245 10.89 -11.46 -11.43
CA GLY A 245 9.84 -11.94 -10.53
C GLY A 245 8.71 -10.92 -10.33
N PHE A 246 9.04 -9.63 -10.25
CA PHE A 246 8.03 -8.58 -10.17
C PHE A 246 7.20 -8.48 -11.46
N ALA A 247 7.86 -8.47 -12.63
CA ALA A 247 7.17 -8.50 -13.92
C ALA A 247 6.25 -9.73 -14.05
N LYS A 248 6.71 -10.92 -13.60
CA LYS A 248 5.89 -12.13 -13.58
C LYS A 248 4.66 -11.98 -12.68
N ALA A 249 4.80 -11.40 -11.48
CA ALA A 249 3.66 -11.13 -10.62
C ALA A 249 2.63 -10.21 -11.28
N VAL A 250 3.07 -9.22 -12.07
CA VAL A 250 2.18 -8.33 -12.83
C VAL A 250 1.50 -9.07 -13.99
N GLU A 251 2.20 -9.94 -14.73
CA GLU A 251 1.61 -10.74 -15.81
C GLU A 251 0.47 -11.64 -15.34
N LEU A 252 0.54 -12.13 -14.09
CA LEU A 252 -0.52 -12.95 -13.49
C LEU A 252 -1.79 -12.14 -13.19
N LEU A 253 -1.70 -10.81 -13.10
CA LEU A 253 -2.79 -9.90 -12.74
C LEU A 253 -3.48 -9.30 -13.97
N THR A 254 -4.03 -10.17 -14.83
CA THR A 254 -4.86 -9.71 -15.96
C THR A 254 -6.11 -8.96 -15.44
N PRO A 255 -6.77 -8.11 -16.26
CA PRO A 255 -8.01 -7.45 -15.87
C PRO A 255 -9.09 -8.41 -15.36
N ALA A 256 -9.19 -9.61 -15.96
CA ALA A 256 -10.13 -10.64 -15.51
C ALA A 256 -9.79 -11.18 -14.12
N VAL A 257 -8.50 -11.45 -13.84
CA VAL A 257 -8.02 -11.91 -12.54
C VAL A 257 -8.22 -10.82 -11.46
N LYS A 258 -7.93 -9.56 -11.77
CA LYS A 258 -8.21 -8.45 -10.85
C LYS A 258 -9.71 -8.35 -10.50
N ALA A 259 -10.59 -8.48 -11.50
CA ALA A 259 -12.04 -8.46 -11.30
C ALA A 259 -12.51 -9.65 -10.43
N GLU A 260 -11.99 -10.85 -10.67
CA GLU A 260 -12.25 -12.04 -9.86
C GLU A 260 -11.81 -11.84 -8.40
N HIS A 261 -10.60 -11.33 -8.18
CA HIS A 261 -10.09 -11.04 -6.84
C HIS A 261 -10.97 -10.03 -6.10
N ARG A 262 -11.36 -8.92 -6.76
CA ARG A 262 -12.26 -7.93 -6.15
C ARG A 262 -13.59 -8.56 -5.73
N ALA A 263 -14.22 -9.32 -6.62
CA ALA A 263 -15.49 -9.99 -6.32
C ALA A 263 -15.38 -10.99 -5.16
N ARG A 264 -14.29 -11.80 -5.16
CA ARG A 264 -14.04 -12.80 -4.10
C ARG A 264 -13.80 -12.14 -2.75
N TYR A 265 -12.99 -11.07 -2.68
CA TYR A 265 -12.73 -10.36 -1.43
C TYR A 265 -13.97 -9.64 -0.90
N ALA A 266 -14.81 -9.08 -1.78
CA ALA A 266 -16.11 -8.53 -1.39
C ALA A 266 -17.02 -9.61 -0.77
N GLY A 267 -17.07 -10.81 -1.36
CA GLY A 267 -17.78 -11.95 -0.81
C GLY A 267 -17.26 -12.37 0.57
N PHE A 268 -15.95 -12.41 0.78
CA PHE A 268 -15.36 -12.72 2.09
C PHE A 268 -15.70 -11.66 3.15
N LYS A 269 -15.67 -10.37 2.80
CA LYS A 269 -16.10 -9.30 3.70
C LYS A 269 -17.54 -9.48 4.11
N GLN A 270 -18.42 -9.68 3.15
CA GLN A 270 -19.83 -9.89 3.41
C GLN A 270 -20.05 -11.09 4.32
N GLN A 271 -19.40 -12.23 4.06
CA GLN A 271 -19.48 -13.44 4.89
C GLN A 271 -19.06 -13.17 6.34
N VAL A 272 -17.96 -12.41 6.56
CA VAL A 272 -17.51 -12.02 7.90
C VAL A 272 -18.59 -11.20 8.61
N LEU A 273 -19.07 -10.13 7.96
CA LEU A 273 -20.03 -9.21 8.56
C LEU A 273 -21.36 -9.90 8.90
N GLU A 274 -21.91 -10.68 7.96
CA GLU A 274 -23.17 -11.42 8.18
C GLU A 274 -23.04 -12.48 9.29
N THR A 275 -21.92 -13.21 9.31
CA THR A 275 -21.68 -14.24 10.33
C THR A 275 -21.56 -13.64 11.72
N LEU A 276 -20.85 -12.55 11.89
CA LEU A 276 -20.69 -11.88 13.17
C LEU A 276 -22.01 -11.28 13.65
N GLN A 277 -22.77 -10.66 12.75
CA GLN A 277 -24.09 -10.12 13.05
C GLN A 277 -25.07 -11.22 13.48
N ALA A 278 -25.11 -12.34 12.74
CA ALA A 278 -25.98 -13.48 13.08
C ALA A 278 -25.64 -14.12 14.44
N ASN A 279 -24.38 -14.01 14.89
CA ASN A 279 -23.94 -14.49 16.19
C ASN A 279 -24.04 -13.44 17.33
N GLY A 280 -24.66 -12.28 17.06
CA GLY A 280 -24.88 -11.23 18.05
C GLY A 280 -23.63 -10.51 18.51
N ILE A 281 -22.56 -10.52 17.71
CA ILE A 281 -21.33 -9.77 17.99
C ILE A 281 -21.60 -8.29 17.72
N ASN A 282 -21.26 -7.43 18.70
CA ASN A 282 -21.38 -5.99 18.55
C ASN A 282 -20.10 -5.42 17.94
N PHE A 283 -20.19 -5.00 16.67
CA PHE A 283 -19.06 -4.43 15.94
C PHE A 283 -19.50 -3.31 15.01
N GLU A 284 -18.54 -2.52 14.55
CA GLU A 284 -18.71 -1.56 13.46
C GLU A 284 -17.50 -1.63 12.52
N VAL A 285 -17.72 -1.37 11.24
CA VAL A 285 -16.62 -1.26 10.25
C VAL A 285 -15.99 0.12 10.37
N ASN A 286 -14.66 0.17 10.31
CA ASN A 286 -13.91 1.42 10.19
C ASN A 286 -13.62 1.69 8.70
N GLY A 287 -13.91 2.93 8.26
CA GLY A 287 -13.74 3.34 6.87
C GLY A 287 -15.00 3.16 6.02
N ALA A 288 -14.85 3.19 4.69
CA ALA A 288 -15.95 3.08 3.74
C ALA A 288 -16.62 1.69 3.79
N GLY A 289 -17.92 1.66 3.65
CA GLY A 289 -18.67 0.43 3.35
C GLY A 289 -18.25 -0.14 1.97
N SER A 290 -18.76 -1.29 1.60
CA SER A 290 -18.28 -2.23 0.58
C SER A 290 -17.96 -1.72 -0.84
N ASP A 291 -18.42 -0.55 -1.27
CA ASP A 291 -18.46 -0.20 -2.70
C ASP A 291 -17.24 0.57 -3.22
N ASP A 292 -16.50 1.32 -2.37
CA ASP A 292 -15.35 2.15 -2.75
C ASP A 292 -14.08 1.80 -1.97
N MET A 293 -13.73 0.52 -1.88
CA MET A 293 -12.58 0.08 -1.08
C MET A 293 -11.56 -0.68 -1.90
N VAL A 294 -10.31 -0.61 -1.48
CA VAL A 294 -9.32 -1.62 -1.85
C VAL A 294 -9.77 -2.94 -1.24
N GLY A 295 -10.36 -3.81 -2.06
CA GLY A 295 -11.27 -4.89 -1.67
C GLY A 295 -10.74 -5.89 -0.65
N HIS A 296 -9.41 -6.04 -0.50
CA HIS A 296 -8.80 -7.07 0.34
C HIS A 296 -8.68 -6.71 1.83
N VAL A 297 -8.91 -5.46 2.25
CA VAL A 297 -8.79 -5.01 3.65
C VAL A 297 -10.15 -4.85 4.30
N LEU A 298 -10.31 -5.40 5.50
CA LEU A 298 -11.46 -5.18 6.38
C LEU A 298 -10.94 -4.78 7.77
N ASN A 299 -11.30 -3.58 8.22
CA ASN A 299 -11.01 -3.10 9.56
C ASN A 299 -12.30 -3.00 10.37
N MET A 300 -12.32 -3.58 11.56
CA MET A 300 -13.52 -3.66 12.39
C MET A 300 -13.22 -3.27 13.84
N TRP A 301 -14.06 -2.43 14.40
CA TRP A 301 -14.13 -2.19 15.84
C TRP A 301 -15.02 -3.27 16.50
N VAL A 302 -14.41 -4.15 17.27
CA VAL A 302 -15.10 -5.22 18.02
C VAL A 302 -15.32 -4.72 19.45
N LYS A 303 -16.51 -4.22 19.74
CA LYS A 303 -16.80 -3.46 20.96
C LYS A 303 -16.58 -4.25 22.24
N GLY A 304 -15.82 -3.67 23.16
CA GLY A 304 -15.57 -4.20 24.49
C GLY A 304 -14.48 -5.27 24.58
N VAL A 305 -13.74 -5.55 23.48
CA VAL A 305 -12.61 -6.47 23.52
C VAL A 305 -11.39 -5.80 22.90
N SER A 306 -10.31 -5.69 23.67
CA SER A 306 -9.11 -4.99 23.18
C SER A 306 -8.45 -5.74 22.02
N THR A 307 -7.87 -4.97 21.09
CA THR A 307 -7.07 -5.45 19.95
C THR A 307 -6.04 -6.48 20.37
N TYR A 308 -5.30 -6.22 21.46
CA TYR A 308 -4.28 -7.14 21.97
C TYR A 308 -4.87 -8.51 22.35
N VAL A 309 -6.01 -8.53 23.07
CA VAL A 309 -6.69 -9.76 23.45
C VAL A 309 -7.17 -10.54 22.21
N LEU A 310 -7.72 -9.84 21.23
CA LEU A 310 -8.19 -10.46 19.98
C LEU A 310 -7.02 -11.07 19.21
N GLN A 311 -5.95 -10.31 18.98
CA GLN A 311 -4.78 -10.77 18.23
C GLN A 311 -4.14 -11.99 18.89
N MET A 312 -3.85 -11.92 20.20
CA MET A 312 -3.22 -13.05 20.90
C MET A 312 -4.08 -14.33 20.89
N ASN A 313 -5.40 -14.20 21.11
CA ASN A 313 -6.25 -15.38 21.13
C ASN A 313 -6.48 -15.95 19.72
N LEU A 314 -6.51 -15.11 18.68
CA LEU A 314 -6.61 -15.56 17.30
C LEU A 314 -5.32 -16.23 16.84
N ASP A 315 -4.15 -15.67 17.17
CA ASP A 315 -2.86 -16.29 16.88
C ASP A 315 -2.74 -17.69 17.52
N LEU A 316 -3.10 -17.82 18.81
CA LEU A 316 -3.16 -19.10 19.51
C LEU A 316 -4.19 -20.07 18.89
N ALA A 317 -5.19 -19.58 18.20
CA ALA A 317 -6.16 -20.37 17.46
C ALA A 317 -5.74 -20.67 16.01
N GLY A 318 -4.56 -20.18 15.57
CA GLY A 318 -3.98 -20.42 14.26
C GLY A 318 -4.32 -19.37 13.19
N PHE A 319 -4.81 -18.18 13.56
CA PHE A 319 -5.17 -17.12 12.64
C PHE A 319 -4.22 -15.92 12.75
N ALA A 320 -3.47 -15.62 11.71
CA ALA A 320 -2.62 -14.43 11.62
C ALA A 320 -3.43 -13.22 11.13
N ILE A 321 -3.60 -12.22 11.99
CA ILE A 321 -4.27 -10.93 11.70
C ILE A 321 -3.42 -9.76 12.23
N SER A 322 -3.82 -8.52 11.92
CA SER A 322 -3.17 -7.31 12.43
C SER A 322 -4.14 -6.44 13.27
N GLY A 323 -3.56 -5.55 14.09
CA GLY A 323 -4.29 -4.50 14.83
C GLY A 323 -4.40 -3.16 14.10
N GLY A 324 -3.98 -3.10 12.82
CA GLY A 324 -3.93 -1.85 12.04
C GLY A 324 -2.51 -1.34 11.88
N SER A 325 -1.81 -0.96 12.94
CA SER A 325 -0.39 -0.59 12.88
C SER A 325 0.52 -1.81 12.93
N ALA A 326 1.62 -1.79 12.18
CA ALA A 326 2.66 -2.82 12.27
C ALA A 326 3.36 -2.74 13.64
N CYS A 327 3.49 -3.89 14.31
CA CYS A 327 4.22 -3.96 15.58
C CYS A 327 5.69 -3.57 15.36
N THR A 328 6.15 -2.49 15.99
CA THR A 328 7.57 -2.25 16.18
C THR A 328 7.99 -2.91 17.49
N ALA A 329 8.73 -4.01 17.37
CA ALA A 329 9.45 -4.69 18.50
C ALA A 329 8.63 -5.00 19.77
N GLY A 330 7.31 -5.29 19.65
CA GLY A 330 6.49 -5.72 20.80
C GLY A 330 5.64 -4.65 21.46
N ASP A 331 5.79 -3.38 21.12
CA ASP A 331 4.87 -2.32 21.51
C ASP A 331 3.80 -2.11 20.43
N LEU A 332 2.53 -2.25 20.84
CA LEU A 332 1.38 -1.89 20.01
C LEU A 332 1.23 -0.36 20.01
N GLU A 333 1.88 0.31 19.05
CA GLU A 333 1.56 1.72 18.85
C GLU A 333 0.11 1.85 18.36
N PRO A 334 -0.68 2.76 18.92
CA PRO A 334 -2.05 3.02 18.47
C PRO A 334 -2.06 3.39 16.97
N SER A 335 -3.08 2.96 16.25
CA SER A 335 -3.23 3.28 14.83
C SER A 335 -3.37 4.79 14.62
N HIS A 336 -2.41 5.42 13.96
CA HIS A 336 -2.48 6.82 13.59
C HIS A 336 -3.65 7.11 12.63
N VAL A 337 -4.04 6.13 11.81
CA VAL A 337 -5.19 6.21 10.90
C VAL A 337 -6.49 6.33 11.71
N LEU A 338 -6.70 5.43 12.67
CA LEU A 338 -7.90 5.48 13.53
C LEU A 338 -7.91 6.71 14.43
N ILE A 339 -6.74 7.17 14.90
CA ILE A 339 -6.62 8.43 15.65
C ILE A 339 -7.02 9.62 14.76
N ALA A 340 -6.54 9.69 13.53
CA ALA A 340 -6.88 10.75 12.59
C ALA A 340 -8.38 10.78 12.25
N MET A 341 -9.01 9.61 12.16
CA MET A 341 -10.44 9.52 11.83
C MET A 341 -11.39 9.76 13.01
N TYR A 342 -11.04 9.26 14.18
CA TYR A 342 -11.98 9.16 15.31
C TYR A 342 -11.49 9.84 16.59
N GLY A 343 -10.26 10.37 16.60
CA GLY A 343 -9.62 10.97 17.78
C GLY A 343 -8.93 9.94 18.69
N GLU A 344 -7.91 10.38 19.41
CA GLU A 344 -7.03 9.55 20.23
C GLU A 344 -7.76 8.80 21.35
N ASN A 345 -8.80 9.39 21.92
CA ASN A 345 -9.59 8.81 23.01
C ASN A 345 -10.73 7.90 22.54
N SER A 346 -10.86 7.64 21.24
CA SER A 346 -11.87 6.76 20.71
C SER A 346 -11.59 5.29 21.09
N PRO A 347 -12.59 4.54 21.59
CA PRO A 347 -12.41 3.12 21.87
C PRO A 347 -12.03 2.30 20.61
N ARG A 348 -12.33 2.80 19.41
CA ARG A 348 -11.91 2.19 18.15
C ARG A 348 -10.40 1.99 18.05
N VAL A 349 -9.63 2.91 18.63
CA VAL A 349 -8.16 2.85 18.60
C VAL A 349 -7.61 1.63 19.35
N ALA A 350 -8.27 1.22 20.42
CA ALA A 350 -7.84 0.12 21.30
C ALA A 350 -8.59 -1.22 21.05
N GLU A 351 -9.67 -1.20 20.29
CA GLU A 351 -10.57 -2.34 20.14
C GLU A 351 -10.79 -2.77 18.67
N SER A 352 -10.00 -2.24 17.74
CA SER A 352 -10.12 -2.59 16.32
C SER A 352 -9.11 -3.64 15.88
N ILE A 353 -9.53 -4.48 14.94
CA ILE A 353 -8.68 -5.45 14.23
C ILE A 353 -8.76 -5.23 12.73
N ARG A 354 -7.64 -5.50 12.03
CA ARG A 354 -7.59 -5.55 10.58
C ARG A 354 -7.43 -6.99 10.11
N ILE A 355 -8.28 -7.39 9.17
CA ILE A 355 -8.19 -8.62 8.42
C ILE A 355 -7.88 -8.26 6.97
N SER A 356 -7.02 -9.01 6.32
CA SER A 356 -6.77 -8.80 4.89
C SER A 356 -6.63 -10.12 4.14
N PHE A 357 -7.45 -10.26 3.11
CA PHE A 357 -7.57 -11.46 2.30
C PHE A 357 -6.48 -11.50 1.23
N GLY A 358 -6.10 -12.69 0.79
CA GLY A 358 -5.15 -12.92 -0.27
C GLY A 358 -5.63 -13.97 -1.27
N VAL A 359 -4.80 -14.24 -2.28
CA VAL A 359 -5.13 -15.20 -3.34
C VAL A 359 -5.31 -16.64 -2.82
N GLU A 360 -4.70 -16.97 -1.70
CA GLU A 360 -4.81 -18.29 -1.07
C GLU A 360 -5.97 -18.41 -0.07
N THR A 361 -6.59 -17.29 0.31
CA THR A 361 -7.73 -17.29 1.24
C THR A 361 -8.93 -18.01 0.64
N THR A 362 -9.54 -18.92 1.41
CA THR A 362 -10.71 -19.69 1.01
C THR A 362 -11.97 -19.34 1.83
N GLU A 363 -13.17 -19.68 1.34
CA GLU A 363 -14.41 -19.56 2.11
C GLU A 363 -14.38 -20.37 3.42
N ALA A 364 -13.69 -21.52 3.40
CA ALA A 364 -13.53 -22.36 4.58
C ALA A 364 -12.67 -21.66 5.64
N ASP A 365 -11.60 -20.94 5.22
CA ASP A 365 -10.75 -20.18 6.13
C ASP A 365 -11.54 -19.04 6.79
N VAL A 366 -12.35 -18.32 6.00
CA VAL A 366 -13.20 -17.24 6.50
C VAL A 366 -14.24 -17.77 7.47
N THR A 367 -14.87 -18.92 7.17
CA THR A 367 -15.81 -19.58 8.07
C THR A 367 -15.15 -19.99 9.40
N ALA A 368 -13.98 -20.59 9.34
CA ALA A 368 -13.21 -20.98 10.52
C ALA A 368 -12.80 -19.77 11.37
N PHE A 369 -12.35 -18.71 10.72
CA PHE A 369 -12.01 -17.43 11.35
C PHE A 369 -13.22 -16.83 12.09
N CYS A 370 -14.37 -16.73 11.43
CA CYS A 370 -15.61 -16.20 12.04
C CYS A 370 -16.04 -17.00 13.28
N ALA A 371 -15.96 -18.33 13.22
CA ALA A 371 -16.26 -19.19 14.35
C ALA A 371 -15.30 -18.97 15.54
N ALA A 372 -14.00 -18.86 15.25
CA ALA A 372 -12.98 -18.58 16.26
C ALA A 372 -13.17 -17.19 16.89
N LEU A 373 -13.34 -16.15 16.09
CA LEU A 373 -13.54 -14.78 16.54
C LEU A 373 -14.80 -14.68 17.41
N THR A 374 -15.92 -15.24 16.97
CA THR A 374 -17.18 -15.28 17.74
C THR A 374 -16.96 -15.89 19.12
N LYS A 375 -16.36 -17.07 19.19
CA LYS A 375 -16.07 -17.77 20.45
C LYS A 375 -15.15 -16.95 21.38
N ILE A 376 -14.12 -16.32 20.83
CA ILE A 376 -13.18 -15.49 21.59
C ILE A 376 -13.90 -14.27 22.16
N VAL A 377 -14.68 -13.55 21.36
CA VAL A 377 -15.42 -12.35 21.79
C VAL A 377 -16.42 -12.72 22.88
N GLN A 378 -17.28 -13.71 22.67
CA GLN A 378 -18.28 -14.14 23.65
C GLN A 378 -17.66 -14.57 24.98
N LYS A 379 -16.53 -15.33 24.95
CA LYS A 379 -15.80 -15.74 26.14
C LYS A 379 -15.23 -14.54 26.91
N ASN A 380 -14.71 -13.53 26.24
CA ASN A 380 -14.13 -12.36 26.90
C ASN A 380 -15.21 -11.48 27.51
N LEU A 381 -16.31 -11.23 26.81
CA LEU A 381 -17.44 -10.44 27.34
C LEU A 381 -18.10 -11.13 28.54
N ALA A 382 -18.29 -12.46 28.52
CA ALA A 382 -18.80 -13.22 29.64
C ALA A 382 -17.89 -13.13 30.89
N LYS A 383 -16.56 -13.15 30.70
CA LYS A 383 -15.61 -12.97 31.82
C LYS A 383 -15.66 -11.56 32.42
N GLN A 384 -15.92 -10.55 31.62
CA GLN A 384 -16.06 -9.16 32.10
C GLN A 384 -17.36 -9.01 32.90
N ALA A 385 -18.49 -9.53 32.38
CA ALA A 385 -19.78 -9.53 33.08
C ALA A 385 -19.76 -10.32 34.39
N GLY A 386 -18.99 -11.40 34.51
CA GLY A 386 -18.85 -12.18 35.75
C GLY A 386 -17.87 -11.56 36.77
N LYS A 387 -17.18 -10.46 36.45
CA LYS A 387 -16.30 -9.69 37.35
C LYS A 387 -16.95 -8.39 37.84
N ALA A 388 -18.05 -7.95 37.26
CA ALA A 388 -18.86 -6.83 37.67
C ALA A 388 -19.97 -7.28 38.62
#